data_51794fc60589494b479fb770ecad4de9
#
_entry.id   51794fc60589494b479fb770ecad4de9
#
_cell.length_a   1.000
_cell.length_b   1.000
_cell.length_c   1.000
_cell.angle_alpha   90.00
_cell.angle_beta   90.00
_cell.angle_gamma   90.00
#
_symmetry.space_group_name_H-M   'P 1'
#
loop_
_entity.id
_entity.type
_entity.pdbx_description
1 polymer ?
#
loop_
_entity_poly.entity_id
_entity_poly.type
_entity_poly.pdbx_seq_one_letter_code
_entity_poly.pdbx_strand_id
1 'polypeptide(L)'
;MAPQFFDHVKATLDDIEASGLLKKERSITSPQGANIMVNQGDDVPVRMVNLCANNYLGLADDARLIAAAKGAMDSHGFGMASVRFICGAQDIHHMLESKLAQYLGKDDAILFAACFDANGGLFEALLGPEDAVISDSLNHASIIDGIRLCKAKRYRYANSDMVDLEAQLRQAQRDGARFVMIATDGVFSMDGYLANLPEIVALAEKYSAMVMVDDCHATGFMGPKGAGTPAHFGVDVDILTGTLGKALGGALGGYVAGPQAVIDLLRQRARPYLFSNSLPPSIVAAGIEALNIAEAGDALRVKLSQNASYWRDGLTRLGFTVQPGAHPIIPVMLGDAKLTQNMAAHLNENGVYVAGFYYPVVPKGQARIRTQMSSALTREDLDFALEAFEKAGRATGALA
;
A
#
# COMPACT_ATOMS: atom_id res chain seq x y z
N MET A 1 39.69 -5.55 8.41
CA MET A 1 38.60 -5.09 7.48
C MET A 1 38.73 -5.89 6.20
N ALA A 2 37.64 -6.10 5.45
CA ALA A 2 37.63 -6.87 4.18
C ALA A 2 37.59 -5.88 2.99
N PRO A 3 38.75 -5.37 2.51
CA PRO A 3 38.80 -4.33 1.47
C PRO A 3 38.05 -4.76 0.19
N GLN A 4 38.25 -6.00 -0.24
CA GLN A 4 37.59 -6.56 -1.43
C GLN A 4 36.04 -6.52 -1.37
N PHE A 5 35.45 -6.65 -0.17
CA PHE A 5 34.01 -6.52 -0.01
C PHE A 5 33.53 -5.08 -0.25
N PHE A 6 34.26 -4.09 0.28
CA PHE A 6 33.91 -2.68 0.08
C PHE A 6 34.14 -2.24 -1.36
N ASP A 7 35.18 -2.76 -2.03
CA ASP A 7 35.40 -2.52 -3.47
C ASP A 7 34.25 -3.12 -4.30
N HIS A 8 33.76 -4.31 -3.96
CA HIS A 8 32.59 -4.91 -4.61
C HIS A 8 31.31 -4.08 -4.39
N VAL A 9 31.05 -3.62 -3.16
CA VAL A 9 29.90 -2.75 -2.87
C VAL A 9 29.97 -1.46 -3.67
N LYS A 10 31.15 -0.83 -3.75
CA LYS A 10 31.35 0.39 -4.53
C LYS A 10 31.08 0.15 -6.02
N ALA A 11 31.68 -0.90 -6.61
CA ALA A 11 31.44 -1.26 -8.00
C ALA A 11 29.95 -1.51 -8.29
N THR A 12 29.24 -2.16 -7.37
CA THR A 12 27.79 -2.38 -7.48
C THR A 12 27.01 -1.04 -7.49
N LEU A 13 27.40 -0.07 -6.66
CA LEU A 13 26.78 1.26 -6.66
C LEU A 13 27.09 2.03 -7.96
N ASP A 14 28.32 1.95 -8.45
CA ASP A 14 28.72 2.57 -9.70
C ASP A 14 27.93 1.97 -10.89
N ASP A 15 27.69 0.66 -10.90
CA ASP A 15 26.85 -0.02 -11.89
C ASP A 15 25.38 0.43 -11.81
N ILE A 16 24.83 0.58 -10.61
CA ILE A 16 23.46 1.11 -10.38
C ILE A 16 23.35 2.54 -10.93
N GLU A 17 24.35 3.39 -10.68
CA GLU A 17 24.37 4.76 -11.17
C GLU A 17 24.52 4.82 -12.69
N ALA A 18 25.46 4.06 -13.26
CA ALA A 18 25.69 3.97 -14.71
C ALA A 18 24.45 3.43 -15.46
N SER A 19 23.68 2.56 -14.81
CA SER A 19 22.40 2.04 -15.34
C SER A 19 21.23 3.01 -15.19
N GLY A 20 21.42 4.19 -14.58
CA GLY A 20 20.36 5.17 -14.31
C GLY A 20 19.33 4.70 -13.27
N LEU A 21 19.70 3.73 -12.42
CA LEU A 21 18.80 3.14 -11.42
C LEU A 21 19.00 3.74 -10.02
N LEU A 22 19.93 4.68 -9.85
CA LEU A 22 20.23 5.30 -8.57
C LEU A 22 19.00 6.10 -8.08
N LYS A 23 18.51 5.74 -6.89
CA LYS A 23 17.39 6.44 -6.26
C LYS A 23 17.94 7.57 -5.38
N LYS A 24 17.49 8.79 -5.66
CA LYS A 24 17.81 9.98 -4.85
C LYS A 24 16.58 10.41 -4.06
N GLU A 25 16.73 10.57 -2.75
CA GLU A 25 15.70 11.12 -1.87
C GLU A 25 15.67 12.64 -1.99
N ARG A 26 14.46 13.21 -2.00
CA ARG A 26 14.24 14.66 -1.93
C ARG A 26 13.66 15.01 -0.58
N SER A 27 14.20 16.05 0.05
CA SER A 27 13.73 16.50 1.37
C SER A 27 12.47 17.34 1.25
N ILE A 28 11.40 16.90 1.90
CA ILE A 28 10.16 17.66 2.09
C ILE A 28 10.30 18.43 3.40
N THR A 29 10.08 19.74 3.37
CA THR A 29 10.28 20.66 4.51
C THR A 29 8.96 21.22 5.08
N SER A 30 7.83 20.68 4.66
CA SER A 30 6.48 20.98 5.15
C SER A 30 5.79 19.72 5.68
N PRO A 31 4.62 19.85 6.30
CA PRO A 31 3.72 18.70 6.48
C PRO A 31 3.41 18.00 5.15
N GLN A 32 3.06 16.71 5.23
CA GLN A 32 2.67 15.92 4.07
C GLN A 32 1.21 16.24 3.68
N GLY A 33 0.99 16.73 2.45
CA GLY A 33 -0.33 17.15 1.99
C GLY A 33 -0.47 17.17 0.48
N ALA A 34 -1.56 17.77 -0.01
CA ALA A 34 -1.78 18.00 -1.44
C ALA A 34 -0.70 18.91 -2.04
N ASN A 35 -0.21 19.86 -1.25
CA ASN A 35 0.90 20.76 -1.56
C ASN A 35 1.99 20.58 -0.54
N ILE A 36 3.23 20.48 -1.00
CA ILE A 36 4.41 20.29 -0.16
C ILE A 36 5.51 21.27 -0.55
N MET A 37 6.38 21.57 0.41
CA MET A 37 7.62 22.32 0.16
C MET A 37 8.78 21.34 0.02
N VAL A 38 9.50 21.40 -1.08
CA VAL A 38 10.58 20.45 -1.40
C VAL A 38 11.88 21.19 -1.61
N ASN A 39 12.94 20.74 -0.94
CA ASN A 39 14.29 21.22 -1.19
C ASN A 39 14.86 20.50 -2.43
N GLN A 40 15.22 21.26 -3.46
CA GLN A 40 15.78 20.76 -4.73
C GLN A 40 17.32 20.93 -4.82
N GLY A 41 17.97 21.18 -3.69
CA GLY A 41 19.42 21.41 -3.65
C GLY A 41 19.81 22.88 -3.54
N ASP A 42 18.88 23.80 -3.74
CA ASP A 42 19.03 25.23 -3.44
C ASP A 42 18.51 25.50 -2.02
N ASP A 43 18.96 26.61 -1.40
CA ASP A 43 18.58 26.95 -0.02
C ASP A 43 17.11 27.33 0.17
N VAL A 44 16.35 27.49 -0.91
CA VAL A 44 14.93 27.89 -0.88
C VAL A 44 14.03 26.73 -1.33
N PRO A 45 13.19 26.19 -0.41
CA PRO A 45 12.23 25.14 -0.79
C PRO A 45 11.16 25.64 -1.78
N VAL A 46 10.81 24.81 -2.76
CA VAL A 46 9.82 25.11 -3.79
C VAL A 46 8.50 24.43 -3.45
N ARG A 47 7.36 25.14 -3.62
CA ARG A 47 6.02 24.57 -3.49
C ARG A 47 5.74 23.64 -4.68
N MET A 48 5.25 22.44 -4.39
CA MET A 48 4.89 21.43 -5.41
C MET A 48 3.55 20.80 -5.10
N VAL A 49 2.76 20.54 -6.17
CA VAL A 49 1.56 19.69 -6.07
C VAL A 49 2.00 18.23 -5.97
N ASN A 50 1.57 17.55 -4.91
CA ASN A 50 1.99 16.20 -4.60
C ASN A 50 1.04 15.15 -5.20
N LEU A 51 1.49 14.46 -6.23
CA LEU A 51 0.77 13.35 -6.86
C LEU A 51 1.39 11.98 -6.57
N CYS A 52 2.25 11.87 -5.55
CA CYS A 52 2.95 10.63 -5.18
C CYS A 52 2.44 9.99 -3.90
N ALA A 53 1.96 10.80 -2.94
CA ALA A 53 1.63 10.30 -1.61
C ALA A 53 0.41 9.37 -1.62
N ASN A 54 0.47 8.30 -0.82
CA ASN A 54 -0.68 7.40 -0.59
C ASN A 54 -1.72 8.04 0.36
N ASN A 55 -1.85 9.36 0.37
CA ASN A 55 -2.70 10.13 1.26
C ASN A 55 -4.11 10.31 0.69
N TYR A 56 -4.79 9.20 0.40
CA TYR A 56 -6.06 9.18 -0.33
C TYR A 56 -7.14 10.06 0.28
N LEU A 57 -7.31 10.00 1.61
CA LEU A 57 -8.31 10.81 2.34
C LEU A 57 -7.77 12.17 2.82
N GLY A 58 -6.51 12.50 2.51
CA GLY A 58 -5.91 13.77 2.90
C GLY A 58 -5.62 13.90 4.41
N LEU A 59 -5.56 12.81 5.15
CA LEU A 59 -5.50 12.81 6.61
C LEU A 59 -4.09 12.98 7.20
N ALA A 60 -3.03 12.96 6.41
CA ALA A 60 -1.66 12.95 6.92
C ALA A 60 -1.28 14.23 7.71
N ASP A 61 -1.98 15.35 7.49
CA ASP A 61 -1.83 16.61 8.22
C ASP A 61 -3.19 17.08 8.83
N ASP A 62 -4.10 16.15 9.09
CA ASP A 62 -5.40 16.50 9.68
C ASP A 62 -5.25 16.88 11.15
N ALA A 63 -5.79 18.04 11.51
CA ALA A 63 -5.68 18.60 12.86
C ALA A 63 -6.28 17.67 13.95
N ARG A 64 -7.30 16.87 13.61
CA ARG A 64 -7.93 15.91 14.54
C ARG A 64 -6.97 14.76 14.86
N LEU A 65 -6.25 14.24 13.87
CA LEU A 65 -5.23 13.22 14.09
C LEU A 65 -4.07 13.74 14.93
N ILE A 66 -3.60 14.97 14.61
CA ILE A 66 -2.54 15.63 15.36
C ILE A 66 -2.97 15.85 16.81
N ALA A 67 -4.21 16.29 17.05
CA ALA A 67 -4.75 16.47 18.41
C ALA A 67 -4.84 15.14 19.18
N ALA A 68 -5.36 14.08 18.55
CA ALA A 68 -5.42 12.75 19.14
C ALA A 68 -4.03 12.21 19.51
N ALA A 69 -3.04 12.37 18.61
CA ALA A 69 -1.66 11.97 18.86
C ALA A 69 -1.05 12.72 20.05
N LYS A 70 -1.21 14.05 20.12
CA LYS A 70 -0.73 14.86 21.24
C LYS A 70 -1.39 14.47 22.55
N GLY A 71 -2.73 14.30 22.58
CA GLY A 71 -3.46 13.87 23.78
C GLY A 71 -3.00 12.51 24.30
N ALA A 72 -2.67 11.58 23.39
CA ALA A 72 -2.13 10.29 23.80
C ALA A 72 -0.70 10.39 24.36
N MET A 73 0.12 11.28 23.85
CA MET A 73 1.45 11.53 24.45
C MET A 73 1.34 12.11 25.87
N ASP A 74 0.34 12.95 26.14
CA ASP A 74 0.11 13.51 27.46
C ASP A 74 -0.42 12.44 28.46
N SER A 75 -1.25 11.52 28.02
CA SER A 75 -1.92 10.52 28.87
C SER A 75 -1.18 9.18 28.97
N HIS A 76 -0.52 8.73 27.88
CA HIS A 76 0.08 7.39 27.76
C HIS A 76 1.60 7.43 27.52
N GLY A 77 2.18 8.62 27.37
CA GLY A 77 3.61 8.80 27.16
C GLY A 77 4.04 8.68 25.70
N PHE A 78 5.36 8.79 25.47
CA PHE A 78 5.93 8.84 24.12
C PHE A 78 6.10 7.47 23.47
N GLY A 79 6.54 6.47 24.23
CA GLY A 79 6.93 5.18 23.66
C GLY A 79 6.74 4.03 24.61
N MET A 80 6.73 2.82 24.04
CA MET A 80 6.41 1.59 24.78
C MET A 80 7.63 0.91 25.41
N ALA A 81 8.82 1.09 24.85
CA ALA A 81 10.07 0.48 25.30
C ALA A 81 9.99 -1.05 25.47
N SER A 82 9.03 -1.71 24.84
CA SER A 82 8.75 -3.13 24.98
C SER A 82 7.92 -3.68 23.83
N VAL A 83 8.01 -5.01 23.66
CA VAL A 83 7.09 -5.79 22.83
C VAL A 83 5.77 -6.05 23.58
N ARG A 84 4.71 -6.38 22.83
CA ARG A 84 3.33 -6.46 23.33
C ARG A 84 3.15 -7.37 24.55
N PHE A 85 3.70 -8.58 24.54
CA PHE A 85 3.42 -9.58 25.58
C PHE A 85 4.21 -9.38 26.87
N ILE A 86 5.29 -8.60 26.86
CA ILE A 86 6.07 -8.34 28.10
C ILE A 86 5.41 -7.19 28.88
N CYS A 87 5.53 -5.96 28.41
CA CYS A 87 4.91 -4.78 29.03
C CYS A 87 4.56 -3.69 28.00
N GLY A 88 4.53 -4.01 26.72
CA GLY A 88 4.27 -3.08 25.62
C GLY A 88 2.80 -3.04 25.17
N ALA A 89 1.86 -3.44 26.00
CA ALA A 89 0.42 -3.34 25.71
C ALA A 89 -0.24 -2.32 26.65
N GLN A 90 -0.87 -1.30 26.05
CA GLN A 90 -1.75 -0.36 26.73
C GLN A 90 -3.20 -0.61 26.29
N ASP A 91 -4.15 -0.11 27.02
CA ASP A 91 -5.59 -0.21 26.72
C ASP A 91 -5.96 0.30 25.32
N ILE A 92 -5.37 1.42 24.90
CA ILE A 92 -5.59 2.01 23.57
C ILE A 92 -5.19 1.08 22.42
N HIS A 93 -4.22 0.17 22.61
CA HIS A 93 -3.89 -0.84 21.59
C HIS A 93 -5.08 -1.79 21.36
N HIS A 94 -5.68 -2.28 22.46
CA HIS A 94 -6.85 -3.15 22.38
C HIS A 94 -8.08 -2.40 21.83
N MET A 95 -8.21 -1.11 22.14
CA MET A 95 -9.26 -0.26 21.56
C MET A 95 -9.10 -0.15 20.03
N LEU A 96 -7.87 0.06 19.53
CA LEU A 96 -7.62 0.12 18.09
C LEU A 96 -7.87 -1.24 17.42
N GLU A 97 -7.40 -2.34 18.02
CA GLU A 97 -7.63 -3.71 17.52
C GLU A 97 -9.14 -4.00 17.41
N SER A 98 -9.90 -3.76 18.47
CA SER A 98 -11.35 -3.95 18.47
C SER A 98 -12.06 -3.06 17.45
N LYS A 99 -11.62 -1.81 17.30
CA LYS A 99 -12.21 -0.89 16.32
C LYS A 99 -11.91 -1.31 14.89
N LEU A 100 -10.70 -1.80 14.60
CA LEU A 100 -10.35 -2.35 13.29
C LEU A 100 -11.19 -3.58 12.97
N ALA A 101 -11.32 -4.51 13.92
CA ALA A 101 -12.14 -5.71 13.74
C ALA A 101 -13.61 -5.33 13.42
N GLN A 102 -14.21 -4.42 14.19
CA GLN A 102 -15.56 -3.93 13.95
C GLN A 102 -15.70 -3.24 12.59
N TYR A 103 -14.74 -2.37 12.23
CA TYR A 103 -14.75 -1.62 10.97
C TYR A 103 -14.68 -2.52 9.74
N LEU A 104 -13.92 -3.61 9.84
CA LEU A 104 -13.70 -4.58 8.77
C LEU A 104 -14.68 -5.77 8.80
N GLY A 105 -15.56 -5.85 9.79
CA GLY A 105 -16.52 -6.94 9.96
C GLY A 105 -15.85 -8.28 10.28
N LYS A 106 -14.76 -8.27 11.07
CA LYS A 106 -14.02 -9.46 11.50
C LYS A 106 -14.17 -9.67 13.03
N ASP A 107 -13.81 -10.89 13.48
CA ASP A 107 -13.92 -11.24 14.91
C ASP A 107 -12.91 -10.46 15.75
N ASP A 108 -11.66 -10.33 15.27
CA ASP A 108 -10.58 -9.66 15.99
C ASP A 108 -9.53 -9.10 15.03
N ALA A 109 -8.61 -8.28 15.55
CA ALA A 109 -7.46 -7.76 14.84
C ALA A 109 -6.22 -7.74 15.72
N ILE A 110 -5.04 -7.70 15.08
CA ILE A 110 -3.72 -7.64 15.73
C ILE A 110 -2.87 -6.58 15.03
N LEU A 111 -2.16 -5.76 15.83
CA LEU A 111 -1.34 -4.65 15.34
C LEU A 111 0.12 -5.06 15.14
N PHE A 112 0.73 -4.52 14.09
CA PHE A 112 2.15 -4.63 13.75
C PHE A 112 2.75 -3.24 13.52
N ALA A 113 4.09 -3.12 13.50
CA ALA A 113 4.77 -1.86 13.22
C ALA A 113 4.46 -1.36 11.79
N ALA A 114 4.35 -2.25 10.82
CA ALA A 114 3.93 -1.95 9.45
C ALA A 114 3.16 -3.14 8.84
N CYS A 115 2.45 -2.93 7.73
CA CYS A 115 1.83 -4.04 7.00
C CYS A 115 2.87 -4.98 6.38
N PHE A 116 4.08 -4.49 6.11
CA PHE A 116 5.19 -5.35 5.71
C PHE A 116 5.48 -6.43 6.77
N ASP A 117 5.49 -6.04 8.04
CA ASP A 117 5.67 -6.94 9.18
C ASP A 117 4.46 -7.86 9.38
N ALA A 118 3.25 -7.35 9.17
CA ALA A 118 2.02 -8.15 9.23
C ALA A 118 2.05 -9.29 8.21
N ASN A 119 2.35 -8.98 6.95
CA ASN A 119 2.50 -9.98 5.88
C ASN A 119 3.70 -10.91 6.14
N GLY A 120 4.81 -10.39 6.66
CA GLY A 120 5.99 -11.16 7.02
C GLY A 120 5.73 -12.16 8.15
N GLY A 121 4.84 -11.84 9.08
CA GLY A 121 4.52 -12.68 10.24
C GLY A 121 3.36 -13.67 10.03
N LEU A 122 2.55 -13.48 8.98
CA LEU A 122 1.31 -14.22 8.76
C LEU A 122 1.55 -15.68 8.38
N PHE A 123 2.22 -15.89 7.26
CA PHE A 123 2.28 -17.21 6.59
C PHE A 123 3.03 -18.25 7.41
N GLU A 124 4.21 -17.89 7.97
CA GLU A 124 5.00 -18.81 8.81
C GLU A 124 4.27 -19.20 10.09
N ALA A 125 3.45 -18.30 10.63
CA ALA A 125 2.71 -18.55 11.86
C ALA A 125 1.52 -19.52 11.64
N LEU A 126 0.89 -19.47 10.47
CA LEU A 126 -0.35 -20.20 10.18
C LEU A 126 -0.12 -21.52 9.44
N LEU A 127 0.89 -21.57 8.56
CA LEU A 127 1.05 -22.67 7.60
C LEU A 127 2.38 -23.40 7.79
N GLY A 128 2.35 -24.70 7.55
CA GLY A 128 3.50 -25.60 7.66
C GLY A 128 3.85 -26.31 6.34
N PRO A 129 4.84 -27.22 6.36
CA PRO A 129 5.31 -27.92 5.15
C PRO A 129 4.25 -28.82 4.47
N GLU A 130 3.18 -29.15 5.18
CA GLU A 130 2.06 -29.96 4.65
C GLU A 130 1.00 -29.12 3.93
N ASP A 131 1.11 -27.78 4.01
CA ASP A 131 0.15 -26.83 3.49
C ASP A 131 0.66 -26.18 2.20
N ALA A 132 -0.19 -25.38 1.56
CA ALA A 132 0.12 -24.67 0.33
C ALA A 132 -0.30 -23.20 0.39
N VAL A 133 0.49 -22.34 -0.27
CA VAL A 133 0.13 -20.95 -0.56
C VAL A 133 0.12 -20.75 -2.06
N ILE A 134 -0.97 -20.18 -2.59
CA ILE A 134 -1.14 -19.83 -4.01
C ILE A 134 -1.17 -18.31 -4.10
N SER A 135 -0.14 -17.70 -4.67
CA SER A 135 0.07 -16.26 -4.72
C SER A 135 -0.18 -15.69 -6.11
N ASP A 136 -0.87 -14.55 -6.20
CA ASP A 136 -0.87 -13.76 -7.42
C ASP A 136 0.55 -13.31 -7.79
N SER A 137 0.84 -13.28 -9.07
CA SER A 137 2.19 -13.01 -9.60
C SER A 137 2.65 -11.56 -9.40
N LEU A 138 1.73 -10.62 -9.20
CA LEU A 138 2.01 -9.19 -8.99
C LEU A 138 1.78 -8.74 -7.55
N ASN A 139 1.62 -9.66 -6.62
CA ASN A 139 1.51 -9.33 -5.20
C ASN A 139 2.66 -8.45 -4.70
N HIS A 140 2.36 -7.62 -3.72
CA HIS A 140 3.33 -6.76 -3.05
C HIS A 140 4.52 -7.56 -2.49
N ALA A 141 5.70 -6.95 -2.49
CA ALA A 141 6.94 -7.57 -2.02
C ALA A 141 6.83 -8.18 -0.61
N SER A 142 6.06 -7.57 0.29
CA SER A 142 5.87 -8.09 1.65
C SER A 142 5.13 -9.43 1.68
N ILE A 143 4.16 -9.66 0.80
CA ILE A 143 3.48 -10.95 0.64
C ILE A 143 4.47 -11.98 0.11
N ILE A 144 5.22 -11.62 -0.94
CA ILE A 144 6.24 -12.50 -1.54
C ILE A 144 7.28 -12.91 -0.50
N ASP A 145 7.78 -11.96 0.27
CA ASP A 145 8.81 -12.22 1.30
C ASP A 145 8.23 -13.00 2.48
N GLY A 146 6.99 -12.69 2.93
CA GLY A 146 6.30 -13.48 3.95
C GLY A 146 6.11 -14.94 3.53
N ILE A 147 5.72 -15.18 2.27
CA ILE A 147 5.63 -16.54 1.72
C ILE A 147 7.01 -17.21 1.63
N ARG A 148 8.09 -16.47 1.35
CA ARG A 148 9.46 -17.02 1.36
C ARG A 148 9.93 -17.50 2.73
N LEU A 149 9.48 -16.86 3.80
CA LEU A 149 9.78 -17.27 5.17
C LEU A 149 8.99 -18.51 5.57
N CYS A 150 7.84 -18.75 4.96
CA CYS A 150 7.00 -19.91 5.25
C CYS A 150 7.56 -21.20 4.64
N LYS A 151 7.30 -22.34 5.30
CA LYS A 151 7.69 -23.69 4.83
C LYS A 151 6.64 -24.36 3.96
N ALA A 152 5.46 -23.75 3.78
CA ALA A 152 4.40 -24.28 2.93
C ALA A 152 4.84 -24.39 1.46
N LYS A 153 4.24 -25.32 0.71
CA LYS A 153 4.42 -25.41 -0.73
C LYS A 153 3.94 -24.14 -1.41
N ARG A 154 4.71 -23.65 -2.39
CA ARG A 154 4.44 -22.34 -3.04
C ARG A 154 3.99 -22.58 -4.46
N TYR A 155 2.84 -22.00 -4.79
CA TYR A 155 2.28 -21.95 -6.12
C TYR A 155 2.09 -20.48 -6.51
N ARG A 156 2.10 -20.19 -7.80
CA ARG A 156 1.93 -18.85 -8.32
C ARG A 156 1.02 -18.90 -9.53
N TYR A 157 0.05 -18.01 -9.60
CA TYR A 157 -0.79 -17.84 -10.78
C TYR A 157 -0.55 -16.49 -11.46
N ALA A 158 -0.81 -16.44 -12.77
CA ALA A 158 -0.68 -15.22 -13.55
C ALA A 158 -1.68 -14.17 -13.04
N ASN A 159 -1.27 -12.89 -13.01
CA ASN A 159 -2.06 -11.82 -12.41
C ASN A 159 -3.50 -11.81 -12.92
N SER A 160 -4.43 -11.90 -12.00
CA SER A 160 -5.88 -11.90 -12.24
C SER A 160 -6.37 -12.98 -13.23
N ASP A 161 -5.60 -14.05 -13.46
CA ASP A 161 -5.99 -15.20 -14.29
C ASP A 161 -6.67 -16.28 -13.44
N MET A 162 -7.98 -16.32 -13.48
CA MET A 162 -8.77 -17.26 -12.69
C MET A 162 -8.67 -18.69 -13.21
N VAL A 163 -8.37 -18.88 -14.50
CA VAL A 163 -8.14 -20.23 -15.08
C VAL A 163 -6.83 -20.80 -14.54
N ASP A 164 -5.77 -19.97 -14.50
CA ASP A 164 -4.50 -20.40 -13.91
C ASP A 164 -4.63 -20.59 -12.40
N LEU A 165 -5.35 -19.71 -11.68
CA LEU A 165 -5.63 -19.90 -10.25
C LEU A 165 -6.30 -21.25 -9.99
N GLU A 166 -7.33 -21.61 -10.76
CA GLU A 166 -8.00 -22.92 -10.62
C GLU A 166 -7.03 -24.08 -10.92
N ALA A 167 -6.16 -23.93 -11.93
CA ALA A 167 -5.15 -24.94 -12.23
C ALA A 167 -4.17 -25.16 -11.06
N GLN A 168 -3.75 -24.09 -10.39
CA GLN A 168 -2.87 -24.15 -9.21
C GLN A 168 -3.59 -24.78 -8.00
N LEU A 169 -4.86 -24.46 -7.78
CA LEU A 169 -5.69 -25.10 -6.74
C LEU A 169 -5.78 -26.61 -6.94
N ARG A 170 -6.06 -27.06 -8.16
CA ARG A 170 -6.06 -28.48 -8.52
C ARG A 170 -4.69 -29.13 -8.34
N GLN A 171 -3.61 -28.40 -8.64
CA GLN A 171 -2.25 -28.90 -8.46
C GLN A 171 -1.92 -29.08 -6.97
N ALA A 172 -2.25 -28.10 -6.13
CA ALA A 172 -2.05 -28.19 -4.68
C ALA A 172 -2.78 -29.39 -4.07
N GLN A 173 -4.03 -29.65 -4.51
CA GLN A 173 -4.76 -30.85 -4.08
C GLN A 173 -4.10 -32.17 -4.53
N ARG A 174 -3.66 -32.26 -5.80
CA ARG A 174 -2.94 -33.45 -6.30
C ARG A 174 -1.64 -33.70 -5.53
N ASP A 175 -0.97 -32.65 -5.09
CA ASP A 175 0.26 -32.72 -4.33
C ASP A 175 0.01 -33.00 -2.83
N GLY A 176 -1.25 -33.21 -2.44
CA GLY A 176 -1.66 -33.61 -1.10
C GLY A 176 -1.55 -32.50 -0.07
N ALA A 177 -1.74 -31.22 -0.45
CA ALA A 177 -1.77 -30.11 0.49
C ALA A 177 -2.92 -30.31 1.51
N ARG A 178 -2.60 -30.19 2.80
CA ARG A 178 -3.57 -30.31 3.89
C ARG A 178 -4.51 -29.11 3.91
N PHE A 179 -3.94 -27.89 3.89
CA PHE A 179 -4.65 -26.61 3.78
C PHE A 179 -4.06 -25.80 2.64
N VAL A 180 -4.91 -25.03 1.99
CA VAL A 180 -4.51 -24.13 0.89
C VAL A 180 -4.92 -22.70 1.25
N MET A 181 -4.02 -21.75 1.08
CA MET A 181 -4.31 -20.32 1.22
C MET A 181 -4.04 -19.61 -0.09
N ILE A 182 -5.04 -18.91 -0.62
CA ILE A 182 -4.89 -17.97 -1.73
C ILE A 182 -4.50 -16.62 -1.15
N ALA A 183 -3.43 -16.01 -1.65
CA ALA A 183 -2.95 -14.70 -1.21
C ALA A 183 -2.94 -13.73 -2.39
N THR A 184 -3.58 -12.56 -2.21
CA THR A 184 -3.66 -11.51 -3.23
C THR A 184 -3.65 -10.11 -2.61
N ASP A 185 -3.10 -9.11 -3.33
CA ASP A 185 -3.46 -7.72 -3.09
C ASP A 185 -4.93 -7.51 -3.45
N GLY A 186 -5.67 -6.70 -2.70
CA GLY A 186 -7.01 -6.25 -3.07
C GLY A 186 -6.96 -5.23 -4.20
N VAL A 187 -5.92 -4.37 -4.16
CA VAL A 187 -5.58 -3.39 -5.20
C VAL A 187 -4.09 -3.45 -5.50
N PHE A 188 -3.72 -3.74 -6.75
CA PHE A 188 -2.34 -3.77 -7.19
C PHE A 188 -1.76 -2.36 -7.30
N SER A 189 -0.78 -2.06 -6.47
CA SER A 189 -0.30 -0.70 -6.17
C SER A 189 0.34 0.04 -7.35
N MET A 190 0.85 -0.68 -8.35
CA MET A 190 1.51 -0.07 -9.50
C MET A 190 0.56 0.29 -10.64
N ASP A 191 -0.65 -0.29 -10.63
CA ASP A 191 -1.61 -0.21 -11.73
C ASP A 191 -2.97 0.37 -11.31
N GLY A 192 -3.37 0.18 -10.05
CA GLY A 192 -4.72 0.52 -9.58
C GLY A 192 -5.78 -0.52 -10.00
N TYR A 193 -5.37 -1.72 -10.42
CA TYR A 193 -6.29 -2.80 -10.68
C TYR A 193 -6.84 -3.39 -9.38
N LEU A 194 -8.09 -3.80 -9.41
CA LEU A 194 -8.71 -4.57 -8.34
C LEU A 194 -8.55 -6.06 -8.62
N ALA A 195 -8.26 -6.84 -7.60
CA ALA A 195 -8.35 -8.29 -7.69
C ALA A 195 -9.79 -8.72 -7.97
N ASN A 196 -9.98 -9.78 -8.74
CA ASN A 196 -11.30 -10.35 -9.01
C ASN A 196 -11.79 -11.19 -7.82
N LEU A 197 -12.02 -10.49 -6.67
CA LEU A 197 -12.39 -11.18 -5.42
C LEU A 197 -13.64 -12.06 -5.54
N PRO A 198 -14.70 -11.71 -6.31
CA PRO A 198 -15.84 -12.61 -6.46
C PRO A 198 -15.47 -13.98 -7.03
N GLU A 199 -14.64 -14.04 -8.06
CA GLU A 199 -14.21 -15.32 -8.63
C GLU A 199 -13.17 -16.04 -7.75
N ILE A 200 -12.28 -15.28 -7.10
CA ILE A 200 -11.30 -15.84 -6.14
C ILE A 200 -12.03 -16.53 -5.00
N VAL A 201 -13.05 -15.89 -4.40
CA VAL A 201 -13.85 -16.47 -3.31
C VAL A 201 -14.63 -17.70 -3.79
N ALA A 202 -15.26 -17.62 -4.96
CA ALA A 202 -15.98 -18.77 -5.53
C ALA A 202 -15.06 -19.99 -5.77
N LEU A 203 -13.83 -19.74 -6.24
CA LEU A 203 -12.82 -20.80 -6.38
C LEU A 203 -12.34 -21.31 -5.02
N ALA A 204 -12.13 -20.43 -4.04
CA ALA A 204 -11.75 -20.82 -2.69
C ALA A 204 -12.81 -21.71 -2.05
N GLU A 205 -14.08 -21.36 -2.12
CA GLU A 205 -15.19 -22.19 -1.65
C GLU A 205 -15.20 -23.57 -2.33
N LYS A 206 -15.08 -23.60 -3.67
CA LYS A 206 -15.06 -24.83 -4.46
C LYS A 206 -13.95 -25.80 -4.06
N TYR A 207 -12.78 -25.26 -3.67
CA TYR A 207 -11.59 -26.04 -3.35
C TYR A 207 -11.27 -26.07 -1.84
N SER A 208 -12.15 -25.56 -1.00
CA SER A 208 -11.96 -25.43 0.47
C SER A 208 -10.64 -24.75 0.84
N ALA A 209 -10.30 -23.69 0.11
CA ALA A 209 -9.13 -22.87 0.37
C ALA A 209 -9.51 -21.63 1.18
N MET A 210 -8.56 -21.11 1.96
CA MET A 210 -8.67 -19.82 2.64
C MET A 210 -8.29 -18.68 1.70
N VAL A 211 -8.86 -17.50 1.89
CA VAL A 211 -8.52 -16.28 1.14
C VAL A 211 -7.92 -15.24 2.08
N MET A 212 -6.69 -14.81 1.78
CA MET A 212 -6.01 -13.67 2.40
C MET A 212 -5.89 -12.53 1.40
N VAL A 213 -6.32 -11.34 1.80
CA VAL A 213 -6.26 -10.12 0.98
C VAL A 213 -5.45 -9.04 1.69
N ASP A 214 -4.43 -8.50 1.02
CA ASP A 214 -3.79 -7.24 1.43
C ASP A 214 -4.58 -6.06 0.88
N ASP A 215 -5.24 -5.33 1.76
CA ASP A 215 -6.15 -4.24 1.42
C ASP A 215 -5.56 -2.84 1.68
N CYS A 216 -4.24 -2.74 1.73
CA CYS A 216 -3.49 -1.51 2.01
C CYS A 216 -3.83 -0.33 1.10
N HIS A 217 -4.27 -0.59 -0.13
CA HIS A 217 -4.63 0.43 -1.11
C HIS A 217 -6.15 0.60 -1.29
N ALA A 218 -6.97 0.11 -0.35
CA ALA A 218 -8.42 0.21 -0.41
C ALA A 218 -9.06 0.58 0.93
N THR A 219 -8.60 -0.02 2.05
CA THR A 219 -9.14 0.26 3.38
C THR A 219 -9.04 1.75 3.72
N GLY A 220 -10.13 2.32 4.17
CA GLY A 220 -10.34 3.73 4.47
C GLY A 220 -11.22 4.44 3.44
N PHE A 221 -11.27 4.01 2.17
CA PHE A 221 -11.99 4.75 1.14
C PHE A 221 -12.76 3.91 0.11
N MET A 222 -12.47 2.63 -0.08
CA MET A 222 -13.22 1.78 -1.00
C MET A 222 -14.35 1.04 -0.28
N GLY A 223 -15.44 0.81 -1.03
CA GLY A 223 -16.63 0.14 -0.52
C GLY A 223 -17.45 0.96 0.47
N PRO A 224 -18.55 0.40 0.98
CA PRO A 224 -19.39 1.05 1.98
C PRO A 224 -18.56 1.44 3.21
N LYS A 225 -18.72 2.69 3.66
CA LYS A 225 -17.96 3.30 4.78
C LYS A 225 -16.43 3.23 4.62
N GLY A 226 -15.90 2.84 3.47
CA GLY A 226 -14.47 2.66 3.25
C GLY A 226 -13.90 1.33 3.78
N ALA A 227 -14.72 0.31 3.99
CA ALA A 227 -14.30 -0.96 4.59
C ALA A 227 -13.46 -1.87 3.67
N GLY A 228 -13.06 -1.39 2.49
CA GLY A 228 -12.10 -2.06 1.63
C GLY A 228 -12.69 -2.83 0.45
N THR A 229 -11.84 -3.61 -0.22
CA THR A 229 -12.22 -4.34 -1.46
C THR A 229 -13.23 -5.46 -1.21
N PRO A 230 -13.20 -6.25 -0.12
CA PRO A 230 -14.25 -7.24 0.11
C PRO A 230 -15.63 -6.58 0.24
N ALA A 231 -15.72 -5.49 1.00
CA ALA A 231 -16.97 -4.74 1.14
C ALA A 231 -17.42 -4.08 -0.18
N HIS A 232 -16.47 -3.65 -1.01
CA HIS A 232 -16.75 -3.10 -2.35
C HIS A 232 -17.43 -4.13 -3.26
N PHE A 233 -16.99 -5.38 -3.21
CA PHE A 233 -17.57 -6.46 -4.02
C PHE A 233 -18.72 -7.20 -3.33
N GLY A 234 -18.97 -6.93 -2.05
CA GLY A 234 -19.99 -7.65 -1.27
C GLY A 234 -19.63 -9.13 -1.04
N VAL A 235 -18.34 -9.43 -0.91
CA VAL A 235 -17.84 -10.79 -0.61
C VAL A 235 -17.15 -10.81 0.75
N ASP A 236 -17.08 -11.98 1.38
CA ASP A 236 -16.29 -12.20 2.59
C ASP A 236 -14.98 -12.92 2.27
N VAL A 237 -13.93 -12.62 3.02
CA VAL A 237 -12.61 -13.26 2.93
C VAL A 237 -12.13 -13.63 4.33
N ASP A 238 -11.29 -14.65 4.47
CA ASP A 238 -10.90 -15.13 5.80
C ASP A 238 -9.97 -14.16 6.54
N ILE A 239 -8.99 -13.60 5.84
CA ILE A 239 -7.94 -12.78 6.44
C ILE A 239 -7.76 -11.51 5.63
N LEU A 240 -7.75 -10.37 6.34
CA LEU A 240 -7.40 -9.06 5.80
C LEU A 240 -6.11 -8.56 6.42
N THR A 241 -5.18 -8.08 5.61
CA THR A 241 -4.07 -7.25 6.08
C THR A 241 -4.24 -5.82 5.57
N GLY A 242 -3.70 -4.87 6.32
CA GLY A 242 -3.82 -3.46 5.94
C GLY A 242 -2.86 -2.57 6.70
N THR A 243 -2.93 -1.27 6.43
CA THR A 243 -1.99 -0.29 6.95
C THR A 243 -2.66 0.99 7.42
N LEU A 244 -2.11 1.57 8.49
CA LEU A 244 -2.38 2.95 8.89
C LEU A 244 -1.49 3.96 8.14
N GLY A 245 -0.51 3.47 7.40
CA GLY A 245 0.50 4.28 6.69
C GLY A 245 0.04 4.88 5.36
N LYS A 246 -1.26 4.83 5.04
CA LYS A 246 -1.83 5.36 3.78
C LYS A 246 -3.10 6.17 4.05
N ALA A 247 -4.27 5.72 3.59
CA ALA A 247 -5.54 6.43 3.75
C ALA A 247 -5.89 6.72 5.23
N LEU A 248 -5.50 5.84 6.14
CA LEU A 248 -5.79 5.93 7.57
C LEU A 248 -4.72 6.73 8.35
N GLY A 249 -4.38 7.92 7.88
CA GLY A 249 -3.50 8.87 8.58
C GLY A 249 -2.10 8.97 8.03
N GLY A 250 -1.60 7.99 7.25
CA GLY A 250 -0.31 8.10 6.55
C GLY A 250 0.94 7.98 7.42
N ALA A 251 0.81 7.56 8.69
CA ALA A 251 1.94 7.43 9.59
C ALA A 251 2.54 6.00 9.56
N LEU A 252 2.54 5.30 10.67
CA LEU A 252 3.08 3.96 10.83
C LEU A 252 1.96 3.03 11.33
N GLY A 253 2.14 1.74 11.20
CA GLY A 253 1.23 0.72 11.70
C GLY A 253 0.69 -0.17 10.58
N GLY A 254 0.66 -1.47 10.86
CA GLY A 254 0.00 -2.48 10.07
C GLY A 254 -0.93 -3.30 10.95
N TYR A 255 -1.80 -4.07 10.34
CA TYR A 255 -2.71 -4.96 11.06
C TYR A 255 -3.03 -6.22 10.24
N VAL A 256 -3.43 -7.26 10.96
CA VAL A 256 -4.17 -8.40 10.43
C VAL A 256 -5.53 -8.43 11.11
N ALA A 257 -6.60 -8.62 10.36
CA ALA A 257 -7.95 -8.85 10.87
C ALA A 257 -8.51 -10.16 10.31
N GLY A 258 -9.21 -10.93 11.13
CA GLY A 258 -9.73 -12.24 10.73
C GLY A 258 -10.43 -12.97 11.89
N PRO A 259 -10.62 -14.30 11.75
CA PRO A 259 -11.21 -15.13 12.78
C PRO A 259 -10.40 -15.08 14.09
N GLN A 260 -11.09 -15.09 15.24
CA GLN A 260 -10.46 -15.02 16.57
C GLN A 260 -9.31 -16.01 16.73
N ALA A 261 -9.51 -17.27 16.35
CA ALA A 261 -8.48 -18.31 16.49
C ALA A 261 -7.21 -18.03 15.66
N VAL A 262 -7.35 -17.39 14.49
CA VAL A 262 -6.23 -16.97 13.65
C VAL A 262 -5.45 -15.86 14.35
N ILE A 263 -6.15 -14.85 14.84
CA ILE A 263 -5.54 -13.72 15.54
C ILE A 263 -4.85 -14.15 16.84
N ASP A 264 -5.46 -15.04 17.61
CA ASP A 264 -4.87 -15.60 18.82
C ASP A 264 -3.59 -16.38 18.51
N LEU A 265 -3.57 -17.16 17.41
CA LEU A 265 -2.37 -17.88 17.01
C LEU A 265 -1.25 -16.93 16.53
N LEU A 266 -1.60 -15.85 15.82
CA LEU A 266 -0.64 -14.81 15.44
C LEU A 266 0.00 -14.15 16.66
N ARG A 267 -0.79 -13.86 17.71
CA ARG A 267 -0.26 -13.31 18.98
C ARG A 267 0.77 -14.23 19.64
N GLN A 268 0.69 -15.55 19.41
CA GLN A 268 1.61 -16.54 19.98
C GLN A 268 2.82 -16.85 19.10
N ARG A 269 2.73 -16.65 17.77
CA ARG A 269 3.72 -17.17 16.82
C ARG A 269 4.29 -16.15 15.84
N ALA A 270 3.60 -15.07 15.54
CA ALA A 270 4.07 -14.09 14.57
C ALA A 270 5.33 -13.37 15.09
N ARG A 271 6.48 -13.70 14.52
CA ARG A 271 7.78 -13.19 14.98
C ARG A 271 7.88 -11.66 14.97
N PRO A 272 7.40 -10.94 13.92
CA PRO A 272 7.41 -9.49 13.93
C PRO A 272 6.58 -8.89 15.09
N TYR A 273 5.51 -9.56 15.51
CA TYR A 273 4.72 -9.14 16.67
C TYR A 273 5.44 -9.43 18.00
N LEU A 274 6.02 -10.62 18.12
CA LEU A 274 6.65 -11.07 19.36
C LEU A 274 7.95 -10.34 19.67
N PHE A 275 8.68 -9.90 18.65
CA PHE A 275 10.07 -9.42 18.81
C PHE A 275 10.28 -7.98 18.37
N SER A 276 9.27 -7.32 17.81
CA SER A 276 9.31 -5.90 17.48
C SER A 276 8.64 -5.06 18.55
N ASN A 277 9.13 -3.84 18.75
CA ASN A 277 8.53 -2.89 19.67
C ASN A 277 7.07 -2.57 19.29
N SER A 278 6.23 -2.33 20.30
CA SER A 278 4.84 -1.94 20.09
C SER A 278 4.70 -0.57 19.43
N LEU A 279 3.60 -0.35 18.74
CA LEU A 279 3.26 0.98 18.23
C LEU A 279 3.21 2.02 19.36
N PRO A 280 3.75 3.23 19.16
CA PRO A 280 3.68 4.28 20.18
C PRO A 280 2.24 4.80 20.35
N PRO A 281 1.88 5.26 21.56
CA PRO A 281 0.53 5.74 21.90
C PRO A 281 -0.01 6.78 20.91
N SER A 282 0.83 7.71 20.46
CA SER A 282 0.48 8.74 19.50
C SER A 282 -0.06 8.19 18.17
N ILE A 283 0.56 7.12 17.66
CA ILE A 283 0.13 6.47 16.42
C ILE A 283 -1.16 5.69 16.65
N VAL A 284 -1.29 5.03 17.80
CA VAL A 284 -2.48 4.24 18.14
C VAL A 284 -3.72 5.14 18.25
N ALA A 285 -3.62 6.24 18.97
CA ALA A 285 -4.72 7.19 19.12
C ALA A 285 -5.09 7.89 17.81
N ALA A 286 -4.07 8.30 17.02
CA ALA A 286 -4.32 8.84 15.68
C ALA A 286 -5.00 7.80 14.76
N GLY A 287 -4.62 6.52 14.86
CA GLY A 287 -5.26 5.43 14.13
C GLY A 287 -6.74 5.24 14.49
N ILE A 288 -7.09 5.32 15.77
CA ILE A 288 -8.47 5.28 16.23
C ILE A 288 -9.27 6.44 15.62
N GLU A 289 -8.72 7.65 15.66
CA GLU A 289 -9.38 8.83 15.09
C GLU A 289 -9.46 8.77 13.56
N ALA A 290 -8.45 8.24 12.89
CA ALA A 290 -8.47 8.03 11.45
C ALA A 290 -9.62 7.09 11.03
N LEU A 291 -9.87 6.03 11.79
CA LEU A 291 -11.00 5.13 11.56
C LEU A 291 -12.35 5.82 11.79
N ASN A 292 -12.48 6.68 12.84
CA ASN A 292 -13.69 7.49 13.07
C ASN A 292 -13.99 8.38 11.85
N ILE A 293 -12.94 9.06 11.36
CA ILE A 293 -13.05 9.95 10.21
C ILE A 293 -13.37 9.16 8.93
N ALA A 294 -12.71 8.04 8.70
CA ALA A 294 -12.95 7.21 7.53
C ALA A 294 -14.38 6.64 7.51
N GLU A 295 -14.88 6.16 8.65
CA GLU A 295 -16.24 5.61 8.77
C GLU A 295 -17.31 6.67 8.45
N ALA A 296 -17.14 7.90 8.94
CA ALA A 296 -18.04 9.02 8.69
C ALA A 296 -17.73 9.78 7.38
N GLY A 297 -16.70 9.39 6.64
CA GLY A 297 -16.04 10.18 5.60
C GLY A 297 -16.63 10.09 4.20
N ASP A 298 -17.96 9.96 4.02
CA ASP A 298 -18.58 9.88 2.68
C ASP A 298 -18.21 11.07 1.80
N ALA A 299 -18.17 12.28 2.33
CA ALA A 299 -17.78 13.46 1.57
C ALA A 299 -16.34 13.41 1.06
N LEU A 300 -15.41 12.85 1.86
CA LEU A 300 -14.01 12.66 1.44
C LEU A 300 -13.91 11.62 0.32
N ARG A 301 -14.65 10.51 0.42
CA ARG A 301 -14.72 9.46 -0.62
C ARG A 301 -15.29 9.99 -1.92
N VAL A 302 -16.37 10.75 -1.86
CA VAL A 302 -16.98 11.39 -3.04
C VAL A 302 -15.98 12.33 -3.70
N LYS A 303 -15.31 13.20 -2.92
CA LYS A 303 -14.32 14.13 -3.47
C LYS A 303 -13.11 13.39 -4.06
N LEU A 304 -12.63 12.33 -3.42
CA LEU A 304 -11.56 11.48 -3.95
C LEU A 304 -11.94 10.89 -5.31
N SER A 305 -13.15 10.32 -5.42
CA SER A 305 -13.66 9.76 -6.66
C SER A 305 -13.81 10.82 -7.77
N GLN A 306 -14.33 12.00 -7.43
CA GLN A 306 -14.43 13.12 -8.36
C GLN A 306 -13.06 13.58 -8.85
N ASN A 307 -12.07 13.69 -7.96
CA ASN A 307 -10.71 14.05 -8.32
C ASN A 307 -10.07 12.98 -9.22
N ALA A 308 -10.28 11.69 -8.93
CA ALA A 308 -9.77 10.58 -9.74
C ALA A 308 -10.37 10.56 -11.15
N SER A 309 -11.69 10.76 -11.29
CA SER A 309 -12.35 10.85 -12.58
C SER A 309 -11.84 12.05 -13.38
N TYR A 310 -11.83 13.23 -12.76
CA TYR A 310 -11.38 14.45 -13.42
C TYR A 310 -9.93 14.35 -13.93
N TRP A 311 -9.05 13.82 -13.09
CA TRP A 311 -7.63 13.63 -13.44
C TRP A 311 -7.47 12.66 -14.62
N ARG A 312 -8.15 11.51 -14.56
CA ARG A 312 -8.13 10.51 -15.63
C ARG A 312 -8.64 11.07 -16.95
N ASP A 313 -9.78 11.76 -16.92
CA ASP A 313 -10.38 12.39 -18.11
C ASP A 313 -9.47 13.49 -18.68
N GLY A 314 -8.83 14.27 -17.80
CA GLY A 314 -7.86 15.30 -18.18
C GLY A 314 -6.67 14.72 -18.92
N LEU A 315 -6.01 13.72 -18.36
CA LEU A 315 -4.87 13.03 -19.00
C LEU A 315 -5.26 12.39 -20.33
N THR A 316 -6.44 11.77 -20.40
CA THR A 316 -6.93 11.13 -21.63
C THR A 316 -7.18 12.19 -22.73
N ARG A 317 -7.78 13.35 -22.39
CA ARG A 317 -7.96 14.45 -23.33
C ARG A 317 -6.66 15.04 -23.86
N LEU A 318 -5.60 15.04 -23.03
CA LEU A 318 -4.27 15.47 -23.45
C LEU A 318 -3.59 14.45 -24.38
N GLY A 319 -4.10 13.23 -24.48
CA GLY A 319 -3.55 12.17 -25.34
C GLY A 319 -2.65 11.17 -24.60
N PHE A 320 -2.56 11.21 -23.28
CA PHE A 320 -1.81 10.20 -22.52
C PHE A 320 -2.54 8.86 -22.45
N THR A 321 -1.79 7.79 -22.51
CA THR A 321 -2.30 6.45 -22.24
C THR A 321 -2.37 6.23 -20.73
N VAL A 322 -3.59 6.10 -20.20
CA VAL A 322 -3.86 5.79 -18.80
C VAL A 322 -4.57 4.44 -18.69
N GLN A 323 -4.29 3.71 -17.61
CA GLN A 323 -4.97 2.44 -17.37
C GLN A 323 -6.45 2.67 -17.05
N PRO A 324 -7.37 1.84 -17.58
CA PRO A 324 -8.80 1.94 -17.27
C PRO A 324 -9.05 1.59 -15.79
N GLY A 325 -10.14 2.11 -15.23
CA GLY A 325 -10.56 1.82 -13.86
C GLY A 325 -11.06 3.07 -13.13
N ALA A 326 -11.55 2.87 -11.90
CA ALA A 326 -12.06 3.93 -11.04
C ALA A 326 -11.17 4.23 -9.83
N HIS A 327 -10.11 3.45 -9.62
CA HIS A 327 -9.22 3.62 -8.48
C HIS A 327 -8.42 4.92 -8.57
N PRO A 328 -8.13 5.60 -7.43
CA PRO A 328 -7.37 6.84 -7.39
C PRO A 328 -5.86 6.69 -7.71
N ILE A 329 -5.34 5.49 -7.86
CA ILE A 329 -4.04 5.24 -8.52
C ILE A 329 -4.26 5.31 -10.03
N ILE A 330 -3.59 6.26 -10.70
CA ILE A 330 -3.74 6.51 -12.13
C ILE A 330 -2.35 6.55 -12.77
N PRO A 331 -1.86 5.42 -13.28
CA PRO A 331 -0.57 5.37 -13.96
C PRO A 331 -0.68 5.97 -15.37
N VAL A 332 0.26 6.85 -15.70
CA VAL A 332 0.48 7.38 -17.04
C VAL A 332 1.53 6.50 -17.72
N MET A 333 1.09 5.70 -18.69
CA MET A 333 1.93 4.69 -19.33
C MET A 333 2.84 5.34 -20.37
N LEU A 334 4.15 5.18 -20.21
CA LEU A 334 5.18 5.75 -21.11
C LEU A 334 6.00 4.67 -21.82
N GLY A 335 6.05 3.45 -21.26
CA GLY A 335 6.74 2.30 -21.83
C GLY A 335 8.25 2.34 -21.67
N ASP A 336 8.91 3.42 -22.11
CA ASP A 336 10.36 3.59 -22.05
C ASP A 336 10.83 4.18 -20.71
N ALA A 337 11.89 3.62 -20.13
CA ALA A 337 12.40 4.04 -18.83
C ALA A 337 13.04 5.44 -18.86
N LYS A 338 13.79 5.76 -19.94
CA LYS A 338 14.47 7.05 -20.06
C LYS A 338 13.48 8.18 -20.31
N LEU A 339 12.47 7.92 -21.15
CA LEU A 339 11.35 8.84 -21.35
C LEU A 339 10.63 9.13 -20.02
N THR A 340 10.36 8.08 -19.23
CA THR A 340 9.72 8.20 -17.92
C THR A 340 10.55 9.02 -16.93
N GLN A 341 11.87 8.81 -16.90
CA GLN A 341 12.78 9.60 -16.07
C GLN A 341 12.83 11.06 -16.48
N ASN A 342 12.96 11.34 -17.78
CA ASN A 342 13.00 12.69 -18.31
C ASN A 342 11.69 13.44 -18.04
N MET A 343 10.55 12.80 -18.27
CA MET A 343 9.24 13.40 -18.02
C MET A 343 9.02 13.66 -16.52
N ALA A 344 9.41 12.73 -15.64
CA ALA A 344 9.33 12.92 -14.19
C ALA A 344 10.25 14.08 -13.72
N ALA A 345 11.44 14.22 -14.28
CA ALA A 345 12.33 15.34 -14.00
C ALA A 345 11.69 16.68 -14.39
N HIS A 346 11.17 16.77 -15.62
CA HIS A 346 10.47 17.95 -16.12
C HIS A 346 9.29 18.37 -15.24
N LEU A 347 8.47 17.41 -14.81
CA LEU A 347 7.33 17.67 -13.91
C LEU A 347 7.78 18.19 -12.55
N ASN A 348 8.83 17.59 -11.97
CA ASN A 348 9.39 18.03 -10.70
C ASN A 348 10.00 19.44 -10.79
N GLU A 349 10.65 19.79 -11.88
CA GLU A 349 11.17 21.16 -12.14
C GLU A 349 10.03 22.19 -12.29
N ASN A 350 8.86 21.74 -12.73
CA ASN A 350 7.69 22.58 -12.96
C ASN A 350 6.60 22.48 -11.87
N GLY A 351 7.00 22.13 -10.65
CA GLY A 351 6.13 22.23 -9.46
C GLY A 351 5.14 21.08 -9.28
N VAL A 352 5.33 19.94 -9.95
CA VAL A 352 4.51 18.72 -9.76
C VAL A 352 5.39 17.58 -9.26
N TYR A 353 5.15 17.16 -8.01
CA TYR A 353 5.94 16.10 -7.37
C TYR A 353 5.44 14.72 -7.82
N VAL A 354 6.25 14.04 -8.64
CA VAL A 354 5.99 12.72 -9.19
C VAL A 354 7.24 11.83 -9.12
N ALA A 355 7.03 10.52 -9.22
CA ALA A 355 8.07 9.52 -9.40
C ALA A 355 7.80 8.66 -10.62
N GLY A 356 8.85 8.39 -11.40
CA GLY A 356 8.83 7.41 -12.47
C GLY A 356 9.07 6.00 -11.93
N PHE A 357 8.31 5.03 -12.45
CA PHE A 357 8.49 3.60 -12.14
C PHE A 357 8.88 2.85 -13.40
N TYR A 358 9.97 2.10 -13.30
CA TYR A 358 10.55 1.32 -14.38
C TYR A 358 11.18 0.03 -13.82
N TYR A 359 11.70 -0.84 -14.68
CA TYR A 359 12.34 -2.08 -14.25
C TYR A 359 13.43 -1.80 -13.18
N PRO A 360 13.56 -2.60 -12.11
CA PRO A 360 12.83 -3.86 -11.82
C PRO A 360 11.49 -3.69 -11.08
N VAL A 361 11.04 -2.46 -10.78
CA VAL A 361 9.80 -2.21 -10.01
C VAL A 361 8.55 -2.59 -10.83
N VAL A 362 8.61 -2.36 -12.13
CA VAL A 362 7.59 -2.77 -13.10
C VAL A 362 8.26 -3.53 -14.25
N PRO A 363 7.55 -4.36 -15.03
CA PRO A 363 8.15 -5.10 -16.15
C PRO A 363 8.82 -4.19 -17.19
N LYS A 364 9.81 -4.72 -17.91
CA LYS A 364 10.45 -4.00 -19.03
C LYS A 364 9.40 -3.62 -20.09
N GLY A 365 9.50 -2.42 -20.64
CA GLY A 365 8.55 -1.89 -21.61
C GLY A 365 7.23 -1.37 -20.99
N GLN A 366 7.11 -1.37 -19.67
CA GLN A 366 5.92 -0.90 -18.95
C GLN A 366 6.23 0.25 -17.98
N ALA A 367 7.24 1.06 -18.29
CA ALA A 367 7.58 2.21 -17.48
C ALA A 367 6.44 3.24 -17.46
N ARG A 368 6.25 3.89 -16.31
CA ARG A 368 5.12 4.78 -16.06
C ARG A 368 5.44 5.85 -15.03
N ILE A 369 4.69 6.94 -15.05
CA ILE A 369 4.54 7.85 -13.90
C ILE A 369 3.26 7.45 -13.18
N ARG A 370 3.37 6.98 -11.94
CA ARG A 370 2.20 6.62 -11.13
C ARG A 370 1.72 7.86 -10.38
N THR A 371 0.55 8.38 -10.76
CA THR A 371 -0.11 9.46 -10.04
C THR A 371 -1.15 8.89 -9.07
N GLN A 372 -1.28 9.53 -7.91
CA GLN A 372 -2.23 9.15 -6.87
C GLN A 372 -3.06 10.36 -6.46
N MET A 373 -4.37 10.19 -6.52
CA MET A 373 -5.29 11.25 -6.13
C MET A 373 -5.54 11.23 -4.63
N SER A 374 -5.81 12.41 -4.11
CA SER A 374 -6.19 12.64 -2.73
C SER A 374 -7.46 13.51 -2.68
N SER A 375 -8.28 13.32 -1.67
CA SER A 375 -9.40 14.21 -1.40
C SER A 375 -8.96 15.64 -1.02
N ALA A 376 -7.69 15.80 -0.60
CA ALA A 376 -7.12 17.11 -0.27
C ALA A 376 -6.76 17.96 -1.50
N LEU A 377 -6.61 17.36 -2.69
CA LEU A 377 -6.34 18.09 -3.93
C LEU A 377 -7.55 18.98 -4.31
N THR A 378 -7.26 20.22 -4.66
CA THR A 378 -8.26 21.16 -5.19
C THR A 378 -8.37 21.02 -6.70
N ARG A 379 -9.37 21.66 -7.29
CA ARG A 379 -9.51 21.73 -8.75
C ARG A 379 -8.34 22.48 -9.37
N GLU A 380 -7.94 23.56 -8.74
CA GLU A 380 -6.82 24.41 -9.18
C GLU A 380 -5.49 23.63 -9.15
N ASP A 381 -5.28 22.78 -8.14
CA ASP A 381 -4.09 21.89 -8.08
C ASP A 381 -4.08 20.92 -9.27
N LEU A 382 -5.24 20.33 -9.60
CA LEU A 382 -5.36 19.38 -10.71
C LEU A 382 -5.21 20.06 -12.08
N ASP A 383 -5.77 21.25 -12.26
CA ASP A 383 -5.64 22.03 -13.50
C ASP A 383 -4.18 22.42 -13.72
N PHE A 384 -3.51 22.94 -12.67
CA PHE A 384 -2.08 23.26 -12.71
C PHE A 384 -1.24 22.02 -13.07
N ALA A 385 -1.54 20.86 -12.46
CA ALA A 385 -0.81 19.65 -12.75
C ALA A 385 -1.07 19.13 -14.19
N LEU A 386 -2.29 19.24 -14.71
CA LEU A 386 -2.60 18.89 -16.12
C LEU A 386 -1.81 19.75 -17.10
N GLU A 387 -1.74 21.07 -16.88
CA GLU A 387 -0.92 21.97 -17.70
C GLU A 387 0.57 21.58 -17.66
N ALA A 388 1.08 21.24 -16.48
CA ALA A 388 2.47 20.78 -16.33
C ALA A 388 2.72 19.44 -17.07
N PHE A 389 1.75 18.51 -17.00
CA PHE A 389 1.81 17.25 -17.75
C PHE A 389 1.79 17.47 -19.26
N GLU A 390 0.95 18.38 -19.77
CA GLU A 390 0.94 18.72 -21.19
C GLU A 390 2.30 19.28 -21.65
N LYS A 391 2.83 20.26 -20.92
CA LYS A 391 4.15 20.87 -21.21
C LYS A 391 5.26 19.83 -21.19
N ALA A 392 5.32 19.01 -20.14
CA ALA A 392 6.32 17.95 -20.00
C ALA A 392 6.17 16.89 -21.10
N GLY A 393 4.94 16.49 -21.43
CA GLY A 393 4.66 15.52 -22.48
C GLY A 393 5.15 15.97 -23.84
N ARG A 394 4.87 17.22 -24.23
CA ARG A 394 5.36 17.81 -25.48
C ARG A 394 6.89 17.98 -25.49
N ALA A 395 7.47 18.48 -24.40
CA ALA A 395 8.90 18.71 -24.29
C ALA A 395 9.73 17.41 -24.38
N THR A 396 9.19 16.31 -23.92
CA THR A 396 9.88 15.00 -23.88
C THR A 396 9.50 14.08 -25.04
N GLY A 397 8.52 14.46 -25.87
CA GLY A 397 8.00 13.63 -26.96
C GLY A 397 7.05 12.52 -26.52
N ALA A 398 6.54 12.56 -25.28
CA ALA A 398 5.48 11.67 -24.81
C ALA A 398 4.11 12.04 -25.39
N LEU A 399 3.94 13.27 -25.82
CA LEU A 399 2.79 13.79 -26.60
C LEU A 399 3.29 14.35 -27.94
N ALA A 400 2.45 14.23 -28.96
CA ALA A 400 2.71 14.77 -30.30
C ALA A 400 2.68 16.31 -30.31
#